data_511e11f87f213dd7fd2cd8f6e5153594
#
_entry.id   511e11f87f213dd7fd2cd8f6e5153594
#
_cell.length_a   1.000
_cell.length_b   1.000
_cell.length_c   1.000
_cell.angle_alpha   90.00
_cell.angle_beta   90.00
_cell.angle_gamma   90.00
#
_symmetry.space_group_name_H-M   'P 1'
#
loop_
_entity.id
_entity.type
_entity.pdbx_description
1 polymer ?
#
loop_
_entity_poly.entity_id
_entity_poly.type
_entity_poly.pdbx_seq_one_letter_code
_entity_poly.pdbx_strand_id
1 'polypeptide(L)'
;DNASSRGLGDVYKRQSNCMLWIENNVLSLMNSGHSLREIHSKLSLPSEFQQPYLVSVYDDFKFLINSVWRQYGGWYSGTPSELKPPALDEIGKTYIEMAGGEDNLLEFLNSLVSSEKYREASVIVDAVYTVNKELFSEIKNEIYLKLSEQETSLMAKGIYKFDLDS
;
A
#
# COMPACT_ATOMS: atom_id res chain seq x y z
N ASP A 1 12.97 39.56 -12.49
CA ASP A 1 13.56 38.22 -12.54
C ASP A 1 13.90 37.59 -11.18
N ASN A 2 13.85 38.34 -10.09
CA ASN A 2 14.24 37.84 -8.76
C ASN A 2 13.10 37.17 -7.98
N ALA A 3 11.85 37.29 -8.38
CA ALA A 3 10.72 36.68 -7.69
C ALA A 3 10.53 35.18 -8.07
N SER A 4 10.79 34.86 -9.33
CA SER A 4 10.70 33.48 -9.85
C SER A 4 11.78 32.55 -9.26
N SER A 5 13.00 33.05 -9.10
CA SER A 5 14.11 32.27 -8.53
C SER A 5 13.95 32.03 -7.01
N ARG A 6 13.36 32.98 -6.27
CA ARG A 6 13.04 32.79 -4.84
C ARG A 6 11.94 31.76 -4.64
N GLY A 7 10.90 31.78 -5.46
CA GLY A 7 9.83 30.79 -5.41
C GLY A 7 10.32 29.36 -5.68
N LEU A 8 11.21 29.18 -6.65
CA LEU A 8 11.81 27.87 -6.95
C LEU A 8 12.70 27.37 -5.81
N GLY A 9 13.52 28.23 -5.21
CA GLY A 9 14.35 27.90 -4.06
C GLY A 9 13.53 27.48 -2.83
N ASP A 10 12.39 28.12 -2.60
CA ASP A 10 11.48 27.78 -1.50
C ASP A 10 10.81 26.41 -1.73
N VAL A 11 10.45 26.07 -2.97
CA VAL A 11 9.90 24.76 -3.31
C VAL A 11 10.91 23.66 -3.04
N TYR A 12 12.15 23.79 -3.51
CA TYR A 12 13.20 22.81 -3.26
C TYR A 12 13.52 22.65 -1.77
N LYS A 13 13.55 23.74 -1.02
CA LYS A 13 13.76 23.69 0.43
C LYS A 13 12.64 22.92 1.14
N ARG A 14 11.39 23.13 0.75
CA ARG A 14 10.25 22.40 1.33
C ARG A 14 10.27 20.93 0.96
N GLN A 15 10.63 20.58 -0.29
CA GLN A 15 10.83 19.19 -0.70
C GLN A 15 11.91 18.51 0.13
N SER A 16 13.07 19.15 0.31
CA SER A 16 14.15 18.64 1.16
C SER A 16 13.70 18.44 2.60
N ASN A 17 12.98 19.41 3.18
CA ASN A 17 12.45 19.29 4.54
C ASN A 17 11.44 18.16 4.68
N CYS A 18 10.58 17.95 3.67
CA CYS A 18 9.64 16.84 3.63
C CYS A 18 10.37 15.48 3.65
N MET A 19 11.39 15.32 2.81
CA MET A 19 12.19 14.09 2.75
C MET A 19 12.93 13.82 4.07
N LEU A 20 13.55 14.84 4.65
CA LEU A 20 14.20 14.74 5.97
C LEU A 20 13.21 14.40 7.07
N TRP A 21 12.00 14.96 7.02
CA TRP A 21 10.94 14.62 7.98
C TRP A 21 10.54 13.15 7.87
N ILE A 22 10.35 12.65 6.64
CA ILE A 22 10.01 11.23 6.38
C ILE A 22 11.12 10.33 6.95
N GLU A 23 12.37 10.58 6.57
CA GLU A 23 13.52 9.79 7.01
C GLU A 23 13.62 9.75 8.54
N ASN A 24 13.60 10.90 9.21
CA ASN A 24 13.72 10.97 10.65
C ASN A 24 12.58 10.25 11.39
N ASN A 25 11.33 10.38 10.91
CA ASN A 25 10.20 9.73 11.56
C ASN A 25 10.18 8.21 11.32
N VAL A 26 10.52 7.76 10.12
CA VAL A 26 10.68 6.32 9.84
C VAL A 26 11.78 5.74 10.71
N LEU A 27 12.97 6.35 10.77
CA LEU A 27 14.08 5.89 11.62
C LEU A 27 13.71 5.88 13.11
N SER A 28 12.99 6.89 13.58
CA SER A 28 12.52 6.93 14.98
C SER A 28 11.61 5.74 15.30
N LEU A 29 10.68 5.41 14.40
CA LEU A 29 9.78 4.28 14.59
C LEU A 29 10.53 2.94 14.47
N MET A 30 11.48 2.82 13.53
CA MET A 30 12.35 1.65 13.42
C MET A 30 13.15 1.41 14.70
N ASN A 31 13.78 2.46 15.24
CA ASN A 31 14.55 2.40 16.48
C ASN A 31 13.68 2.08 17.71
N SER A 32 12.38 2.36 17.63
CA SER A 32 11.38 1.98 18.64
C SER A 32 10.84 0.56 18.46
N GLY A 33 11.38 -0.20 17.50
CA GLY A 33 11.04 -1.62 17.28
C GLY A 33 9.76 -1.85 16.47
N HIS A 34 9.24 -0.83 15.76
CA HIS A 34 8.07 -1.01 14.89
C HIS A 34 8.43 -1.73 13.59
N SER A 35 7.56 -2.65 13.17
CA SER A 35 7.61 -3.27 11.86
C SER A 35 7.25 -2.29 10.74
N LEU A 36 7.64 -2.59 9.50
CA LEU A 36 7.29 -1.78 8.33
C LEU A 36 5.78 -1.57 8.21
N ARG A 37 4.98 -2.61 8.45
CA ARG A 37 3.51 -2.53 8.40
C ARG A 37 2.94 -1.57 9.47
N GLU A 38 3.49 -1.59 10.68
CA GLU A 38 3.10 -0.65 11.73
C GLU A 38 3.49 0.79 11.39
N ILE A 39 4.67 1.00 10.80
CA ILE A 39 5.10 2.33 10.34
C ILE A 39 4.15 2.85 9.27
N HIS A 40 3.75 2.03 8.30
CA HIS A 40 2.75 2.39 7.30
C HIS A 40 1.40 2.81 7.89
N SER A 41 0.97 2.19 8.99
CA SER A 41 -0.29 2.53 9.65
C SER A 41 -0.21 3.77 10.53
N LYS A 42 0.94 4.01 11.17
CA LYS A 42 1.15 5.09 12.14
C LYS A 42 1.56 6.42 11.49
N LEU A 43 2.32 6.35 10.39
CA LEU A 43 2.89 7.54 9.80
C LEU A 43 1.96 8.17 8.76
N SER A 44 1.61 9.43 8.99
CA SER A 44 0.84 10.26 8.07
C SER A 44 1.60 11.53 7.77
N LEU A 45 1.56 11.98 6.52
CA LEU A 45 2.23 13.20 6.10
C LEU A 45 1.56 14.42 6.74
N PRO A 46 2.30 15.29 7.47
CA PRO A 46 1.75 16.52 8.03
C PRO A 46 1.13 17.43 6.97
N SER A 47 0.11 18.21 7.38
CA SER A 47 -0.61 19.12 6.48
C SER A 47 0.28 20.15 5.81
N GLU A 48 1.38 20.57 6.48
CA GLU A 48 2.36 21.49 5.90
C GLU A 48 3.09 20.96 4.66
N PHE A 49 3.15 19.61 4.51
CA PHE A 49 3.71 18.94 3.34
C PHE A 49 2.65 18.48 2.34
N GLN A 50 1.36 18.67 2.62
CA GLN A 50 0.25 18.33 1.72
C GLN A 50 -0.07 19.47 0.74
N GLN A 51 0.96 20.15 0.23
CA GLN A 51 0.80 21.23 -0.73
C GLN A 51 0.73 20.67 -2.17
N PRO A 52 -0.02 21.30 -3.09
CA PRO A 52 -0.19 20.79 -4.46
C PRO A 52 1.11 20.49 -5.19
N TYR A 53 2.16 21.29 -4.96
CA TYR A 53 3.49 21.11 -5.58
C TYR A 53 4.38 20.09 -4.85
N LEU A 54 3.97 19.60 -3.67
CA LEU A 54 4.60 18.51 -2.93
C LEU A 54 3.81 17.21 -3.03
N VAL A 55 2.56 17.27 -3.49
CA VAL A 55 1.76 16.07 -3.73
C VAL A 55 2.40 15.26 -4.84
N SER A 56 2.77 14.06 -4.51
CA SER A 56 3.36 13.14 -5.45
C SER A 56 2.30 12.70 -6.47
N VAL A 57 2.45 13.11 -7.70
CA VAL A 57 1.58 12.66 -8.79
C VAL A 57 2.04 11.31 -9.33
N TYR A 58 3.36 11.08 -9.35
CA TYR A 58 3.95 9.86 -9.89
C TYR A 58 4.20 8.82 -8.81
N ASP A 59 4.77 9.22 -7.69
CA ASP A 59 5.17 8.37 -6.56
C ASP A 59 4.16 8.47 -5.41
N ASP A 60 4.36 7.75 -4.33
CA ASP A 60 3.50 7.76 -3.14
C ASP A 60 4.35 7.88 -1.87
N PHE A 61 3.80 8.59 -0.87
CA PHE A 61 4.41 8.71 0.46
C PHE A 61 4.76 7.35 1.09
N LYS A 62 3.91 6.34 0.88
CA LYS A 62 4.15 4.98 1.39
C LYS A 62 5.34 4.31 0.72
N PHE A 63 5.61 4.63 -0.57
CA PHE A 63 6.79 4.12 -1.27
C PHE A 63 8.09 4.73 -0.73
N LEU A 64 8.03 6.00 -0.30
CA LEU A 64 9.17 6.64 0.37
C LEU A 64 9.48 5.99 1.72
N ILE A 65 8.46 5.61 2.50
CA ILE A 65 8.64 4.83 3.73
C ILE A 65 9.38 3.52 3.42
N ASN A 66 8.97 2.79 2.38
CA ASN A 66 9.64 1.54 1.96
C ASN A 66 11.10 1.79 1.56
N SER A 67 11.40 2.91 0.90
CA SER A 67 12.75 3.26 0.49
C SER A 67 13.66 3.51 1.69
N VAL A 68 13.20 4.26 2.68
CA VAL A 68 13.93 4.48 3.95
C VAL A 68 14.11 3.17 4.70
N TRP A 69 13.04 2.37 4.83
CA TRP A 69 13.14 1.05 5.48
C TRP A 69 14.22 0.18 4.85
N ARG A 70 14.22 0.06 3.51
CA ARG A 70 15.21 -0.76 2.79
C ARG A 70 16.64 -0.27 2.97
N GLN A 71 16.83 1.04 3.03
CA GLN A 71 18.15 1.66 3.21
C GLN A 71 18.77 1.32 4.57
N TYR A 72 17.98 1.31 5.63
CA TYR A 72 18.46 1.17 7.01
C TYR A 72 18.11 -0.16 7.66
N GLY A 73 16.97 -0.77 7.32
CA GLY A 73 16.48 -2.03 7.89
C GLY A 73 16.71 -3.26 7.01
N GLY A 74 17.07 -3.04 5.74
CA GLY A 74 17.30 -4.12 4.79
C GLY A 74 16.00 -4.75 4.27
N TRP A 75 16.02 -6.06 4.04
CA TRP A 75 14.93 -6.80 3.39
C TRP A 75 13.83 -7.29 4.34
N TYR A 76 14.14 -7.44 5.62
CA TYR A 76 13.20 -7.97 6.61
C TYR A 76 12.23 -6.89 7.10
N SER A 77 10.94 -7.15 6.96
CA SER A 77 9.87 -6.19 7.28
C SER A 77 9.60 -5.97 8.78
N GLY A 78 10.22 -6.76 9.65
CA GLY A 78 9.93 -6.78 11.08
C GLY A 78 8.72 -7.66 11.46
N THR A 79 8.09 -8.35 10.50
CA THR A 79 6.98 -9.26 10.74
C THR A 79 7.45 -10.71 10.59
N PRO A 80 7.51 -11.53 11.67
CA PRO A 80 8.08 -12.88 11.60
C PRO A 80 7.43 -13.81 10.58
N SER A 81 6.13 -13.71 10.35
CA SER A 81 5.42 -14.52 9.37
C SER A 81 5.85 -14.24 7.91
N GLU A 82 6.40 -13.05 7.64
CA GLU A 82 6.91 -12.67 6.32
C GLU A 82 8.36 -13.14 6.08
N LEU A 83 9.02 -13.73 7.09
CA LEU A 83 10.36 -14.28 6.95
C LEU A 83 10.40 -15.48 5.98
N LYS A 84 9.45 -16.37 6.11
CA LYS A 84 9.24 -17.55 5.26
C LYS A 84 7.73 -17.74 5.07
N PRO A 85 7.09 -16.91 4.25
CA PRO A 85 5.65 -17.01 4.06
C PRO A 85 5.29 -18.33 3.35
N PRO A 86 4.13 -18.92 3.66
CA PRO A 86 3.59 -20.02 2.86
C PRO A 86 3.26 -19.55 1.45
N ALA A 87 3.05 -20.47 0.53
CA ALA A 87 2.58 -20.16 -0.81
C ALA A 87 1.17 -19.53 -0.77
N LEU A 88 0.86 -18.66 -1.73
CA LEU A 88 -0.44 -17.98 -1.73
C LEU A 88 -1.61 -18.94 -1.84
N ASP A 89 -1.47 -20.02 -2.59
CA ASP A 89 -2.52 -21.05 -2.71
C ASP A 89 -2.74 -21.82 -1.41
N GLU A 90 -1.70 -22.02 -0.59
CA GLU A 90 -1.84 -22.64 0.74
C GLU A 90 -2.62 -21.70 1.68
N ILE A 91 -2.33 -20.40 1.64
CA ILE A 91 -3.09 -19.39 2.39
C ILE A 91 -4.52 -19.33 1.87
N GLY A 92 -4.72 -19.35 0.55
CA GLY A 92 -6.03 -19.31 -0.08
C GLY A 92 -6.91 -20.49 0.34
N LYS A 93 -6.38 -21.72 0.33
CA LYS A 93 -7.08 -22.91 0.83
C LYS A 93 -7.47 -22.78 2.30
N THR A 94 -6.57 -22.23 3.13
CA THR A 94 -6.86 -21.98 4.54
C THR A 94 -8.00 -20.98 4.74
N TYR A 95 -8.04 -19.89 3.97
CA TYR A 95 -9.13 -18.91 4.03
C TYR A 95 -10.47 -19.51 3.60
N ILE A 96 -10.48 -20.34 2.54
CA ILE A 96 -11.67 -21.03 2.08
C ILE A 96 -12.20 -22.00 3.16
N GLU A 97 -11.31 -22.75 3.80
CA GLU A 97 -11.66 -23.66 4.89
C GLU A 97 -12.24 -22.89 6.10
N MET A 98 -11.59 -21.79 6.51
CA MET A 98 -12.06 -20.94 7.62
C MET A 98 -13.44 -20.32 7.35
N ALA A 99 -13.75 -19.99 6.10
CA ALA A 99 -15.05 -19.44 5.71
C ALA A 99 -16.14 -20.54 5.60
N GLY A 100 -15.76 -21.81 5.59
CA GLY A 100 -16.68 -22.92 5.39
C GLY A 100 -17.03 -23.17 3.92
N GLY A 101 -16.18 -22.75 3.00
CA GLY A 101 -16.28 -22.97 1.55
C GLY A 101 -16.12 -21.73 0.70
N GLU A 102 -15.96 -21.94 -0.60
CA GLU A 102 -15.70 -20.87 -1.59
C GLU A 102 -16.87 -19.88 -1.69
N ASP A 103 -18.10 -20.34 -1.69
CA ASP A 103 -19.28 -19.49 -1.81
C ASP A 103 -19.42 -18.55 -0.60
N ASN A 104 -19.21 -19.05 0.61
CA ASN A 104 -19.23 -18.25 1.83
C ASN A 104 -18.12 -17.19 1.82
N LEU A 105 -16.94 -17.56 1.31
CA LEU A 105 -15.82 -16.61 1.21
C LEU A 105 -16.10 -15.53 0.16
N LEU A 106 -16.73 -15.88 -0.95
CA LEU A 106 -17.16 -14.91 -1.96
C LEU A 106 -18.21 -13.94 -1.38
N GLU A 107 -19.19 -14.43 -0.62
CA GLU A 107 -20.13 -13.55 0.11
C GLU A 107 -19.43 -12.62 1.09
N PHE A 108 -18.43 -13.12 1.82
CA PHE A 108 -17.65 -12.32 2.73
C PHE A 108 -16.86 -11.22 2.00
N LEU A 109 -16.20 -11.55 0.88
CA LEU A 109 -15.50 -10.57 0.03
C LEU A 109 -16.46 -9.48 -0.49
N ASN A 110 -17.66 -9.87 -0.97
CA ASN A 110 -18.70 -8.92 -1.36
C ASN A 110 -19.12 -8.00 -0.21
N SER A 111 -19.17 -8.50 1.02
CA SER A 111 -19.48 -7.69 2.20
C SER A 111 -18.37 -6.67 2.51
N LEU A 112 -17.11 -7.03 2.30
CA LEU A 112 -15.97 -6.10 2.43
C LEU A 112 -16.01 -5.03 1.35
N VAL A 113 -16.30 -5.38 0.11
CA VAL A 113 -16.46 -4.43 -1.00
C VAL A 113 -17.60 -3.45 -0.71
N SER A 114 -18.76 -3.94 -0.29
CA SER A 114 -19.92 -3.12 0.11
C SER A 114 -19.63 -2.18 1.27
N SER A 115 -18.67 -2.55 2.13
CA SER A 115 -18.20 -1.74 3.25
C SER A 115 -16.99 -0.86 2.92
N GLU A 116 -16.60 -0.77 1.65
CA GLU A 116 -15.43 -0.03 1.14
C GLU A 116 -14.08 -0.47 1.76
N LYS A 117 -14.01 -1.71 2.26
CA LYS A 117 -12.80 -2.31 2.85
C LYS A 117 -11.93 -2.99 1.78
N TYR A 118 -11.61 -2.25 0.72
CA TYR A 118 -10.92 -2.80 -0.45
C TYR A 118 -9.51 -3.31 -0.15
N ARG A 119 -8.78 -2.66 0.78
CA ARG A 119 -7.42 -3.09 1.16
C ARG A 119 -7.42 -4.40 1.93
N GLU A 120 -8.38 -4.60 2.82
CA GLU A 120 -8.57 -5.87 3.51
C GLU A 120 -8.99 -6.96 2.53
N ALA A 121 -9.92 -6.63 1.63
CA ALA A 121 -10.38 -7.55 0.60
C ALA A 121 -9.26 -7.98 -0.36
N SER A 122 -8.35 -7.06 -0.75
CA SER A 122 -7.26 -7.37 -1.68
C SER A 122 -6.31 -8.43 -1.14
N VAL A 123 -5.99 -8.40 0.16
CA VAL A 123 -5.12 -9.41 0.79
C VAL A 123 -5.72 -10.82 0.73
N ILE A 124 -7.04 -10.91 0.87
CA ILE A 124 -7.75 -12.20 0.84
C ILE A 124 -7.89 -12.67 -0.61
N VAL A 125 -8.35 -11.81 -1.51
CA VAL A 125 -8.63 -12.18 -2.89
C VAL A 125 -7.37 -12.61 -3.64
N ASP A 126 -6.21 -12.01 -3.38
CA ASP A 126 -4.95 -12.44 -3.98
C ASP A 126 -4.61 -13.89 -3.68
N ALA A 127 -4.88 -14.34 -2.46
CA ALA A 127 -4.61 -15.70 -2.06
C ALA A 127 -5.64 -16.69 -2.68
N VAL A 128 -6.93 -16.38 -2.60
CA VAL A 128 -7.99 -17.30 -3.06
C VAL A 128 -8.11 -17.36 -4.57
N TYR A 129 -7.75 -16.28 -5.28
CA TYR A 129 -7.66 -16.25 -6.73
C TYR A 129 -6.66 -17.28 -7.27
N THR A 130 -5.58 -17.59 -6.54
CA THR A 130 -4.64 -18.66 -6.95
C THR A 130 -5.22 -20.05 -6.85
N VAL A 131 -6.27 -20.23 -6.03
CA VAL A 131 -6.96 -21.52 -5.85
C VAL A 131 -8.05 -21.72 -6.89
N ASN A 132 -8.90 -20.72 -7.09
CA ASN A 132 -10.01 -20.77 -8.06
C ASN A 132 -10.13 -19.42 -8.81
N LYS A 133 -9.42 -19.34 -9.93
CA LYS A 133 -9.39 -18.12 -10.76
C LYS A 133 -10.76 -17.77 -11.33
N GLU A 134 -11.51 -18.77 -11.78
CA GLU A 134 -12.80 -18.56 -12.44
C GLU A 134 -13.81 -17.90 -11.48
N LEU A 135 -13.89 -18.41 -10.26
CA LEU A 135 -14.84 -17.92 -9.26
C LEU A 135 -14.48 -16.53 -8.74
N PHE A 136 -13.18 -16.26 -8.51
CA PHE A 136 -12.76 -15.04 -7.83
C PHE A 136 -12.28 -13.91 -8.76
N SER A 137 -12.29 -14.10 -10.09
CA SER A 137 -11.79 -13.08 -11.05
C SER A 137 -12.62 -11.81 -11.04
N GLU A 138 -13.94 -11.92 -11.04
CA GLU A 138 -14.82 -10.74 -11.09
C GLU A 138 -14.66 -9.86 -9.84
N ILE A 139 -14.72 -10.47 -8.65
CA ILE A 139 -14.56 -9.72 -7.39
C ILE A 139 -13.15 -9.15 -7.24
N LYS A 140 -12.12 -9.86 -7.72
CA LYS A 140 -10.74 -9.35 -7.74
C LYS A 140 -10.64 -8.10 -8.59
N ASN A 141 -11.17 -8.13 -9.81
CA ASN A 141 -11.18 -6.98 -10.72
C ASN A 141 -11.92 -5.78 -10.10
N GLU A 142 -13.07 -6.01 -9.47
CA GLU A 142 -13.80 -4.94 -8.79
C GLU A 142 -12.96 -4.30 -7.67
N ILE A 143 -12.34 -5.11 -6.79
CA ILE A 143 -11.50 -4.64 -5.69
C ILE A 143 -10.35 -3.77 -6.22
N TYR A 144 -9.61 -4.25 -7.23
CA TYR A 144 -8.45 -3.52 -7.76
C TYR A 144 -8.86 -2.28 -8.57
N LEU A 145 -10.00 -2.30 -9.26
CA LEU A 145 -10.55 -1.11 -9.88
C LEU A 145 -10.85 -0.02 -8.84
N LYS A 146 -11.52 -0.40 -7.74
CA LYS A 146 -11.84 0.52 -6.64
C LYS A 146 -10.59 1.07 -5.95
N LEU A 147 -9.58 0.25 -5.71
CA LEU A 147 -8.28 0.70 -5.18
C LEU A 147 -7.61 1.69 -6.14
N SER A 148 -7.61 1.40 -7.44
CA SER A 148 -7.08 2.32 -8.45
C SER A 148 -7.81 3.67 -8.50
N GLU A 149 -9.14 3.67 -8.33
CA GLU A 149 -9.95 4.90 -8.30
C GLU A 149 -9.63 5.78 -7.09
N GLN A 150 -9.32 5.18 -5.95
CA GLN A 150 -8.98 5.89 -4.71
C GLN A 150 -7.57 6.49 -4.68
N GLU A 151 -6.68 6.02 -5.56
CA GLU A 151 -5.28 6.48 -5.56
C GLU A 151 -5.12 7.83 -6.28
N THR A 152 -4.15 8.61 -5.82
CA THR A 152 -3.69 9.82 -6.49
C THR A 152 -2.42 9.58 -7.29
N SER A 153 -1.55 8.70 -6.82
CA SER A 153 -0.29 8.31 -7.45
C SER A 153 -0.52 7.56 -8.76
N LEU A 154 0.09 8.01 -9.85
CA LEU A 154 0.03 7.33 -11.14
C LEU A 154 0.69 5.95 -11.10
N MET A 155 1.76 5.80 -10.31
CA MET A 155 2.43 4.51 -10.13
C MET A 155 1.51 3.52 -9.42
N ALA A 156 0.87 3.91 -8.32
CA ALA A 156 -0.07 3.05 -7.60
C ALA A 156 -1.26 2.67 -8.50
N LYS A 157 -1.84 3.64 -9.22
CA LYS A 157 -2.90 3.37 -10.21
C LYS A 157 -2.45 2.37 -11.27
N GLY A 158 -1.24 2.53 -11.78
CA GLY A 158 -0.68 1.63 -12.80
C GLY A 158 -0.52 0.21 -12.29
N ILE A 159 -0.03 0.04 -11.05
CA ILE A 159 0.15 -1.26 -10.43
C ILE A 159 -1.21 -1.97 -10.24
N TYR A 160 -2.21 -1.28 -9.69
CA TYR A 160 -3.54 -1.86 -9.51
C TYR A 160 -4.23 -2.22 -10.83
N LYS A 161 -4.04 -1.40 -11.89
CA LYS A 161 -4.62 -1.68 -13.21
C LYS A 161 -3.93 -2.80 -13.96
N PHE A 162 -2.62 -2.97 -13.78
CA PHE A 162 -1.87 -4.03 -14.44
C PHE A 162 -2.43 -5.42 -14.12
N ASP A 163 -2.92 -5.61 -12.91
CA ASP A 163 -3.47 -6.87 -12.45
C ASP A 163 -4.90 -7.15 -12.99
N LEU A 164 -5.59 -6.12 -13.53
CA LEU A 164 -6.89 -6.27 -14.19
C LEU A 164 -6.78 -6.91 -15.59
N ASP A 165 -5.66 -6.77 -16.25
CA ASP A 165 -5.41 -7.23 -17.62
C ASP A 165 -4.72 -8.61 -17.66
N SER A 166 -4.49 -9.24 -16.49
CA SER A 166 -3.76 -10.51 -16.33
C SER A 166 -4.68 -11.68 -16.07
#